data_0fce34e17d77b0e3a3bac29735e40f89
#
_entry.id   0fce34e17d77b0e3a3bac29735e40f89
#
_cell.length_a   1.000
_cell.length_b   1.000
_cell.length_c   1.000
_cell.angle_alpha   90.00
_cell.angle_beta   90.00
_cell.angle_gamma   90.00
#
_symmetry.space_group_name_H-M   'P 1'
#
loop_
_entity.id
_entity.type
_entity.pdbx_description
1 polymer ?
#
loop_
_entity_poly.entity_id
_entity_poly.type
_entity_poly.pdbx_seq_one_letter_code
_entity_poly.pdbx_strand_id
1 'polypeptide(L)'
;MTTLSPAEKEALAAFYESGCRTDIRTRRWIWIRFSIVVFLLSVRSLMAVFFPEQFPYSVANPAIYFDTVLYRLWLFLPVVSVYALCFWMRKYLREASLAAAVILATLLWADIELHLVQQAALTEFWSGQIALRITCVFLALGNFFAAVRLNRMH
;
A
#
# COMPACT_ATOMS: atom_id res chain seq x y z
N MET A 1 15.95 46.98 -1.82
CA MET A 1 16.31 45.54 -1.72
C MET A 1 17.00 45.36 -0.40
N THR A 2 16.30 44.80 0.61
CA THR A 2 16.85 44.55 1.96
C THR A 2 17.76 43.31 1.86
N THR A 3 19.05 43.51 2.00
CA THR A 3 20.03 42.41 2.06
C THR A 3 19.91 41.74 3.43
N LEU A 4 19.59 40.46 3.44
CA LEU A 4 19.54 39.62 4.64
C LEU A 4 20.88 39.66 5.38
N SER A 5 20.83 39.76 6.69
CA SER A 5 22.02 39.70 7.56
C SER A 5 22.68 38.29 7.48
N PRO A 6 23.97 38.16 7.80
CA PRO A 6 24.65 36.88 7.79
C PRO A 6 23.95 35.83 8.67
N ALA A 7 23.46 36.21 9.85
CA ALA A 7 22.73 35.34 10.77
C ALA A 7 21.37 34.87 10.18
N GLU A 8 20.65 35.74 9.48
CA GLU A 8 19.39 35.38 8.79
C GLU A 8 19.63 34.40 7.63
N LYS A 9 20.75 34.59 6.90
CA LYS A 9 21.12 33.64 5.82
C LYS A 9 21.45 32.27 6.38
N GLU A 10 22.17 32.22 7.49
CA GLU A 10 22.54 30.97 8.16
C GLU A 10 21.31 30.24 8.75
N ALA A 11 20.39 30.96 9.38
CA ALA A 11 19.13 30.44 9.87
C ALA A 11 18.25 29.92 8.73
N LEU A 12 18.20 30.63 7.59
CA LEU A 12 17.47 30.21 6.41
C LEU A 12 18.06 28.93 5.79
N ALA A 13 19.39 28.86 5.69
CA ALA A 13 20.08 27.68 5.19
C ALA A 13 19.83 26.45 6.07
N ALA A 14 19.91 26.60 7.41
CA ALA A 14 19.59 25.55 8.37
C ALA A 14 18.14 25.06 8.26
N PHE A 15 17.20 26.00 8.04
CA PHE A 15 15.79 25.67 7.84
C PHE A 15 15.57 24.84 6.56
N TYR A 16 16.17 25.25 5.43
CA TYR A 16 16.09 24.50 4.18
C TYR A 16 16.75 23.11 4.28
N GLU A 17 17.89 23.02 4.96
CA GLU A 17 18.57 21.74 5.16
C GLU A 17 17.75 20.78 6.02
N SER A 18 17.12 21.26 7.08
CA SER A 18 16.24 20.44 7.94
C SER A 18 14.99 19.98 7.18
N GLY A 19 14.39 20.85 6.36
CA GLY A 19 13.25 20.50 5.50
C GLY A 19 13.61 19.43 4.47
N CYS A 20 14.76 19.55 3.83
CA CYS A 20 15.25 18.59 2.85
C CYS A 20 15.48 17.21 3.48
N ARG A 21 16.10 17.14 4.66
CA ARG A 21 16.32 15.87 5.38
C ARG A 21 15.00 15.19 5.76
N THR A 22 14.02 15.96 6.19
CA THR A 22 12.69 15.45 6.55
C THR A 22 11.97 14.89 5.32
N ASP A 23 12.06 15.55 4.17
CA ASP A 23 11.49 15.10 2.90
C ASP A 23 12.09 13.76 2.47
N ILE A 24 13.42 13.62 2.46
CA ILE A 24 14.12 12.39 2.11
C ILE A 24 13.71 11.24 3.04
N ARG A 25 13.67 11.50 4.36
CA ARG A 25 13.27 10.48 5.34
C ARG A 25 11.83 10.02 5.13
N THR A 26 10.91 10.95 4.91
CA THR A 26 9.50 10.65 4.68
C THR A 26 9.29 9.83 3.40
N ARG A 27 9.97 10.20 2.30
CA ARG A 27 9.96 9.44 1.04
C ARG A 27 10.48 8.02 1.21
N ARG A 28 11.59 7.85 1.94
CA ARG A 28 12.13 6.53 2.24
C ARG A 28 11.12 5.66 2.99
N TRP A 29 10.40 6.22 3.96
CA TRP A 29 9.37 5.48 4.71
C TRP A 29 8.16 5.12 3.84
N ILE A 30 7.72 6.00 2.93
CA ILE A 30 6.66 5.68 1.96
C ILE A 30 7.07 4.48 1.10
N TRP A 31 8.31 4.47 0.60
CA TRP A 31 8.82 3.39 -0.22
C TRP A 31 8.93 2.07 0.55
N ILE A 32 9.45 2.10 1.77
CA ILE A 32 9.56 0.91 2.63
C ILE A 32 8.17 0.32 2.89
N ARG A 33 7.19 1.13 3.29
CA ARG A 33 5.81 0.65 3.53
C ARG A 33 5.18 0.08 2.26
N PHE A 34 5.37 0.73 1.14
CA PHE A 34 4.89 0.21 -0.15
C PHE A 34 5.52 -1.14 -0.49
N SER A 35 6.84 -1.28 -0.34
CA SER A 35 7.54 -2.55 -0.57
C SER A 35 7.04 -3.67 0.36
N ILE A 36 6.75 -3.35 1.62
CA ILE A 36 6.15 -4.32 2.55
C ILE A 36 4.77 -4.75 2.07
N VAL A 37 3.91 -3.83 1.65
CA VAL A 37 2.57 -4.16 1.10
C VAL A 37 2.70 -5.05 -0.13
N VAL A 38 3.58 -4.71 -1.07
CA VAL A 38 3.83 -5.51 -2.28
C VAL A 38 4.31 -6.92 -1.91
N PHE A 39 5.24 -7.02 -0.98
CA PHE A 39 5.77 -8.29 -0.50
C PHE A 39 4.67 -9.16 0.13
N LEU A 40 3.89 -8.61 1.06
CA LEU A 40 2.80 -9.33 1.73
C LEU A 40 1.74 -9.83 0.74
N LEU A 41 1.35 -8.99 -0.23
CA LEU A 41 0.38 -9.38 -1.26
C LEU A 41 0.96 -10.43 -2.22
N SER A 42 2.25 -10.35 -2.54
CA SER A 42 2.94 -11.36 -3.35
C SER A 42 2.99 -12.72 -2.64
N VAL A 43 3.37 -12.74 -1.37
CA VAL A 43 3.37 -13.96 -0.55
C VAL A 43 1.98 -14.56 -0.50
N ARG A 44 0.94 -13.76 -0.24
CA ARG A 44 -0.45 -14.24 -0.25
C ARG A 44 -0.85 -14.82 -1.59
N SER A 45 -0.48 -14.18 -2.68
CA SER A 45 -0.79 -14.66 -4.03
C SER A 45 -0.08 -15.98 -4.35
N LEU A 46 1.18 -16.11 -3.95
CA LEU A 46 1.93 -17.35 -4.09
C LEU A 46 1.30 -18.48 -3.25
N MET A 47 0.92 -18.20 -2.02
CA MET A 47 0.20 -19.19 -1.18
C MET A 47 -1.11 -19.64 -1.84
N ALA A 48 -1.85 -18.71 -2.46
CA ALA A 48 -3.09 -19.05 -3.14
C ALA A 48 -2.88 -19.96 -4.37
N VAL A 49 -1.71 -19.88 -5.01
CA VAL A 49 -1.35 -20.75 -6.16
C VAL A 49 -0.83 -22.12 -5.69
N PHE A 50 0.06 -22.13 -4.69
CA PHE A 50 0.74 -23.38 -4.28
C PHE A 50 -0.06 -24.21 -3.26
N PHE A 51 -0.96 -23.57 -2.51
CA PHE A 51 -1.77 -24.23 -1.47
C PHE A 51 -3.25 -23.87 -1.61
N PRO A 52 -3.88 -24.19 -2.77
CA PRO A 52 -5.28 -23.82 -3.03
C PRO A 52 -6.25 -24.45 -2.01
N GLU A 53 -5.93 -25.61 -1.46
CA GLU A 53 -6.73 -26.31 -0.45
C GLU A 53 -6.89 -25.50 0.85
N GLN A 54 -6.01 -24.55 1.12
CA GLN A 54 -6.12 -23.67 2.28
C GLN A 54 -7.13 -22.54 2.09
N PHE A 55 -7.66 -22.39 0.88
CA PHE A 55 -8.64 -21.35 0.54
C PHE A 55 -10.02 -22.03 0.35
N PRO A 56 -11.00 -21.79 1.24
CA PRO A 56 -12.29 -22.48 1.18
C PRO A 56 -13.02 -22.32 -0.15
N TYR A 57 -12.82 -21.17 -0.81
CA TYR A 57 -13.44 -20.90 -2.12
C TYR A 57 -12.88 -21.76 -3.25
N SER A 58 -11.63 -22.21 -3.15
CA SER A 58 -10.99 -23.06 -4.16
C SER A 58 -11.56 -24.48 -4.16
N VAL A 59 -11.95 -24.97 -2.98
CA VAL A 59 -12.52 -26.31 -2.81
C VAL A 59 -13.90 -26.40 -3.48
N ALA A 60 -14.70 -25.31 -3.41
CA ALA A 60 -16.02 -25.28 -4.00
C ALA A 60 -15.99 -25.15 -5.55
N ASN A 61 -15.08 -24.36 -6.10
CA ASN A 61 -14.97 -24.09 -7.53
C ASN A 61 -13.52 -23.88 -7.99
N PRO A 62 -12.73 -24.96 -8.17
CA PRO A 62 -11.29 -24.86 -8.43
C PRO A 62 -10.93 -24.12 -9.73
N ALA A 63 -11.73 -24.31 -10.80
CA ALA A 63 -11.47 -23.65 -12.09
C ALA A 63 -11.65 -22.12 -12.00
N ILE A 64 -12.78 -21.68 -11.43
CA ILE A 64 -13.08 -20.26 -11.23
C ILE A 64 -12.06 -19.62 -10.27
N TYR A 65 -11.62 -20.37 -9.26
CA TYR A 65 -10.61 -19.90 -8.33
C TYR A 65 -9.29 -19.61 -9.03
N PHE A 66 -8.81 -20.52 -9.87
CA PHE A 66 -7.55 -20.36 -10.60
C PHE A 66 -7.57 -19.15 -11.52
N ASP A 67 -8.63 -19.00 -12.31
CA ASP A 67 -8.82 -17.85 -13.19
C ASP A 67 -8.88 -16.54 -12.39
N THR A 68 -9.55 -16.53 -11.25
CA THR A 68 -9.63 -15.36 -10.37
C THR A 68 -8.27 -14.98 -9.82
N VAL A 69 -7.43 -15.95 -9.42
CA VAL A 69 -6.07 -15.69 -8.92
C VAL A 69 -5.19 -15.13 -10.03
N LEU A 70 -5.23 -15.70 -11.23
CA LEU A 70 -4.49 -15.19 -12.39
C LEU A 70 -4.94 -13.77 -12.74
N TYR A 71 -6.23 -13.50 -12.79
CA TYR A 71 -6.78 -12.18 -13.06
C TYR A 71 -6.31 -11.15 -12.03
N ARG A 72 -6.30 -11.49 -10.73
CA ARG A 72 -5.79 -10.62 -9.66
C ARG A 72 -4.29 -10.34 -9.80
N LEU A 73 -3.49 -11.33 -10.20
CA LEU A 73 -2.06 -11.14 -10.48
C LEU A 73 -1.85 -10.19 -11.66
N TRP A 74 -2.62 -10.33 -12.74
CA TRP A 74 -2.56 -9.43 -13.88
C TRP A 74 -2.92 -7.99 -13.53
N LEU A 75 -3.92 -7.77 -12.67
CA LEU A 75 -4.29 -6.42 -12.21
C LEU A 75 -3.27 -5.84 -11.22
N PHE A 76 -2.57 -6.67 -10.49
CA PHE A 76 -1.61 -6.23 -9.48
C PHE A 76 -0.39 -5.53 -10.10
N LEU A 77 0.14 -6.06 -11.20
CA LEU A 77 1.30 -5.51 -11.89
C LEU A 77 1.11 -4.05 -12.36
N PRO A 78 0.03 -3.70 -13.10
CA PRO A 78 -0.24 -2.31 -13.46
C PRO A 78 -0.37 -1.37 -12.26
N VAL A 79 -1.07 -1.80 -11.22
CA VAL A 79 -1.26 -0.98 -10.00
C VAL A 79 0.07 -0.67 -9.33
N VAL A 80 0.94 -1.67 -9.17
CA VAL A 80 2.29 -1.50 -8.63
C VAL A 80 3.13 -0.58 -9.51
N SER A 81 3.06 -0.77 -10.83
CA SER A 81 3.81 0.03 -11.80
C SER A 81 3.38 1.51 -11.77
N VAL A 82 2.08 1.78 -11.76
CA VAL A 82 1.54 3.14 -11.66
C VAL A 82 1.96 3.81 -10.35
N TYR A 83 1.89 3.10 -9.23
CA TYR A 83 2.32 3.64 -7.94
C TYR A 83 3.82 3.96 -7.95
N ALA A 84 4.65 3.06 -8.47
CA ALA A 84 6.10 3.27 -8.58
C ALA A 84 6.43 4.46 -9.48
N LEU A 85 5.69 4.63 -10.59
CA LEU A 85 5.81 5.78 -11.50
C LEU A 85 5.45 7.08 -10.77
N CYS A 86 4.32 7.15 -10.08
CA CYS A 86 3.90 8.31 -9.29
C CYS A 86 4.95 8.67 -8.23
N PHE A 87 5.54 7.68 -7.59
CA PHE A 87 6.62 7.87 -6.63
C PHE A 87 7.87 8.45 -7.28
N TRP A 88 8.28 7.89 -8.43
CA TRP A 88 9.46 8.36 -9.18
C TRP A 88 9.27 9.78 -9.71
N MET A 89 8.16 10.03 -10.37
CA MET A 89 7.85 11.35 -10.95
C MET A 89 7.58 12.43 -9.91
N ARG A 90 7.45 12.08 -8.65
CA ARG A 90 7.09 12.98 -7.52
C ARG A 90 5.75 13.71 -7.72
N LYS A 91 4.91 13.20 -8.62
CA LYS A 91 3.58 13.75 -8.92
C LYS A 91 2.52 12.74 -8.53
N TYR A 92 1.36 13.22 -8.12
CA TYR A 92 0.18 12.41 -7.81
C TYR A 92 0.39 11.32 -6.75
N LEU A 93 1.45 11.45 -5.91
CA LEU A 93 1.76 10.46 -4.89
C LEU A 93 0.65 10.37 -3.83
N ARG A 94 0.01 11.48 -3.52
CA ARG A 94 -1.13 11.54 -2.61
C ARG A 94 -2.33 10.77 -3.18
N GLU A 95 -2.68 11.06 -4.41
CA GLU A 95 -3.80 10.44 -5.13
C GLU A 95 -3.56 8.95 -5.33
N ALA A 96 -2.37 8.56 -5.73
CA ALA A 96 -1.98 7.15 -5.88
C ALA A 96 -2.02 6.39 -4.54
N SER A 97 -1.58 7.02 -3.45
CA SER A 97 -1.64 6.41 -2.11
C SER A 97 -3.06 6.29 -1.59
N LEU A 98 -3.93 7.25 -1.89
CA LEU A 98 -5.36 7.17 -1.56
C LEU A 98 -6.03 6.05 -2.37
N ALA A 99 -5.80 6.00 -3.68
CA ALA A 99 -6.34 4.95 -4.54
C ALA A 99 -5.90 3.55 -4.07
N ALA A 100 -4.62 3.37 -3.72
CA ALA A 100 -4.12 2.12 -3.17
C ALA A 100 -4.83 1.74 -1.85
N ALA A 101 -5.03 2.70 -0.94
CA ALA A 101 -5.73 2.46 0.31
C ALA A 101 -7.20 2.07 0.08
N VAL A 102 -7.90 2.73 -0.84
CA VAL A 102 -9.29 2.41 -1.20
C VAL A 102 -9.39 1.01 -1.80
N ILE A 103 -8.52 0.68 -2.77
CA ILE A 103 -8.50 -0.67 -3.39
C ILE A 103 -8.26 -1.75 -2.33
N LEU A 104 -7.30 -1.55 -1.42
CA LEU A 104 -7.01 -2.52 -0.37
C LEU A 104 -8.16 -2.64 0.63
N ALA A 105 -8.82 -1.54 0.99
CA ALA A 105 -10.00 -1.55 1.85
C ALA A 105 -11.18 -2.28 1.18
N THR A 106 -11.40 -2.08 -0.12
CA THR A 106 -12.43 -2.80 -0.88
C THR A 106 -12.15 -4.30 -0.93
N LEU A 107 -10.89 -4.70 -1.13
CA LEU A 107 -10.50 -6.11 -1.10
C LEU A 107 -10.66 -6.73 0.29
N LEU A 108 -10.37 -5.98 1.36
CA LEU A 108 -10.62 -6.41 2.73
C LEU A 108 -12.12 -6.61 2.98
N TRP A 109 -12.94 -5.65 2.53
CA TRP A 109 -14.40 -5.75 2.67
C TRP A 109 -14.94 -6.97 1.92
N ALA A 110 -14.50 -7.20 0.69
CA ALA A 110 -14.90 -8.37 -0.08
C ALA A 110 -14.51 -9.71 0.59
N ASP A 111 -13.32 -9.78 1.22
CA ASP A 111 -12.91 -10.96 1.99
C ASP A 111 -13.80 -11.15 3.24
N ILE A 112 -14.19 -10.07 3.93
CA ILE A 112 -15.10 -10.12 5.10
C ILE A 112 -16.52 -10.51 4.68
N GLU A 113 -17.04 -9.91 3.61
CA GLU A 113 -18.38 -10.21 3.08
C GLU A 113 -18.50 -11.67 2.66
N LEU A 114 -17.50 -12.18 1.94
CA LEU A 114 -17.43 -13.58 1.55
C LEU A 114 -17.52 -14.51 2.78
N HIS A 115 -16.85 -14.14 3.86
CA HIS A 115 -16.86 -14.89 5.11
C HIS A 115 -18.23 -14.83 5.80
N LEU A 116 -18.84 -13.64 5.89
CA LEU A 116 -20.15 -13.43 6.54
C LEU A 116 -21.28 -14.10 5.76
N VAL A 117 -21.27 -14.00 4.42
CA VAL A 117 -22.34 -14.52 3.56
C VAL A 117 -22.22 -16.04 3.39
N GLN A 118 -21.01 -16.57 3.24
CA GLN A 118 -20.81 -18.01 3.02
C GLN A 118 -20.73 -18.83 4.29
N GLN A 119 -20.85 -18.21 5.47
CA GLN A 119 -20.73 -18.88 6.79
C GLN A 119 -19.51 -19.82 6.87
N ALA A 120 -18.45 -19.50 6.12
CA ALA A 120 -17.23 -20.27 6.13
C ALA A 120 -16.64 -20.22 7.53
N ALA A 121 -16.40 -21.40 8.14
CA ALA A 121 -15.81 -21.46 9.47
C ALA A 121 -14.51 -20.67 9.52
N LEU A 122 -14.37 -19.79 10.51
CA LEU A 122 -13.13 -19.05 10.78
C LEU A 122 -12.04 -20.05 11.14
N THR A 123 -11.28 -20.48 10.16
CA THR A 123 -10.04 -21.23 10.41
C THR A 123 -8.96 -20.25 10.84
N GLU A 124 -7.94 -20.73 11.56
CA GLU A 124 -6.79 -19.90 11.95
C GLU A 124 -6.12 -19.26 10.74
N PHE A 125 -6.14 -19.94 9.60
CA PHE A 125 -5.63 -19.43 8.32
C PHE A 125 -6.41 -18.20 7.83
N TRP A 126 -7.73 -18.19 7.96
CA TRP A 126 -8.58 -17.05 7.59
C TRP A 126 -8.34 -15.83 8.47
N SER A 127 -8.18 -16.01 9.76
CA SER A 127 -7.85 -14.91 10.66
C SER A 127 -6.51 -14.27 10.29
N GLY A 128 -5.51 -15.07 9.90
CA GLY A 128 -4.24 -14.61 9.38
C GLY A 128 -4.37 -13.80 8.08
N GLN A 129 -5.24 -14.21 7.15
CA GLN A 129 -5.50 -13.50 5.90
C GLN A 129 -6.15 -12.13 6.13
N ILE A 130 -7.14 -12.07 7.02
CA ILE A 130 -7.79 -10.81 7.40
C ILE A 130 -6.79 -9.87 8.10
N ALA A 131 -5.98 -10.38 9.03
CA ALA A 131 -4.95 -9.60 9.70
C ALA A 131 -3.92 -9.04 8.72
N LEU A 132 -3.47 -9.84 7.73
CA LEU A 132 -2.58 -9.38 6.66
C LEU A 132 -3.21 -8.25 5.85
N ARG A 133 -4.49 -8.38 5.47
CA ARG A 133 -5.22 -7.35 4.73
C ARG A 133 -5.36 -6.05 5.54
N ILE A 134 -5.72 -6.16 6.81
CA ILE A 134 -5.81 -5.01 7.72
C ILE A 134 -4.46 -4.30 7.79
N THR A 135 -3.38 -5.05 7.96
CA THR A 135 -2.01 -4.50 7.98
C THR A 135 -1.69 -3.74 6.69
N CYS A 136 -2.01 -4.30 5.52
CA CYS A 136 -1.82 -3.63 4.23
C CYS A 136 -2.61 -2.32 4.13
N VAL A 137 -3.86 -2.28 4.58
CA VAL A 137 -4.69 -1.08 4.60
C VAL A 137 -4.07 0.00 5.50
N PHE A 138 -3.63 -0.35 6.71
CA PHE A 138 -2.97 0.60 7.62
C PHE A 138 -1.66 1.16 7.04
N LEU A 139 -0.85 0.33 6.39
CA LEU A 139 0.38 0.78 5.73
C LEU A 139 0.08 1.73 4.57
N ALA A 140 -0.95 1.44 3.76
CA ALA A 140 -1.37 2.31 2.66
C ALA A 140 -1.93 3.65 3.15
N LEU A 141 -2.75 3.65 4.21
CA LEU A 141 -3.22 4.88 4.87
C LEU A 141 -2.04 5.68 5.44
N GLY A 142 -1.06 5.01 6.07
CA GLY A 142 0.16 5.65 6.53
C GLY A 142 0.95 6.33 5.40
N ASN A 143 0.97 5.73 4.20
CA ASN A 143 1.56 6.33 3.01
C ASN A 143 0.77 7.54 2.53
N PHE A 144 -0.56 7.47 2.53
CA PHE A 144 -1.40 8.61 2.18
C PHE A 144 -1.14 9.82 3.09
N PHE A 145 -1.16 9.63 4.42
CA PHE A 145 -0.88 10.72 5.36
C PHE A 145 0.54 11.28 5.21
N ALA A 146 1.54 10.43 4.96
CA ALA A 146 2.90 10.86 4.68
C ALA A 146 2.98 11.68 3.39
N ALA A 147 2.28 11.26 2.33
CA ALA A 147 2.22 11.98 1.06
C ALA A 147 1.51 13.33 1.19
N VAL A 148 0.44 13.42 2.01
CA VAL A 148 -0.23 14.70 2.32
C VAL A 148 0.72 15.67 3.02
N ARG A 149 1.55 15.18 3.96
CA ARG A 149 2.55 16.02 4.64
C ARG A 149 3.59 16.56 3.66
N LEU A 150 4.10 15.70 2.77
CA LEU A 150 5.04 16.12 1.73
C LEU A 150 4.47 17.22 0.83
N ASN A 151 3.20 17.10 0.45
CA ASN A 151 2.55 18.05 -0.46
C ASN A 151 2.25 19.41 0.17
N ARG A 152 2.23 19.50 1.51
CA ARG A 152 2.07 20.77 2.25
C ARG A 152 3.37 21.55 2.42
N MET A 153 4.50 20.91 2.18
CA MET A 153 5.83 21.53 2.32
C MET A 153 6.37 22.13 1.01
N HIS A 154 5.66 21.91 -0.08
CA HIS A 154 5.91 22.47 -1.41
C HIS A 154 4.76 23.38 -1.83
#